data_5d1ad756067dc6f24e88f000965e3865
#
_entry.id   5d1ad756067dc6f24e88f000965e3865
#
_cell.length_a   1.000
_cell.length_b   1.000
_cell.length_c   1.000
_cell.angle_alpha   90.00
_cell.angle_beta   90.00
_cell.angle_gamma   90.00
#
_symmetry.space_group_name_H-M   'P 1'
#
loop_
_entity.id
_entity.type
_entity.pdbx_description
1 polymer ?
#
loop_
_entity_poly.entity_id
_entity_poly.type
_entity_poly.pdbx_seq_one_letter_code
_entity_poly.pdbx_strand_id
1 'polypeptide(L)'
;GPIVVHGAVEPLNAVYRAARVDLPPTLRVTDPGLTKADLKRALVLAPPSAAGTPWLKRFGEFSDAFASGWMLVRGARRRRGVDRGFVMSDHADWPSLQKAIGATGAERVIVTHGSTAVMVRWLREQGLDAQVFATEYGADDNEDDAGAAPEPSSEPAPEAAA
;
A
#
# COMPACT_ATOMS: atom_id res chain seq x y z
N GLY A 1 2.59 7.24 -23.61
CA GLY A 1 1.64 8.16 -23.01
C GLY A 1 2.23 8.87 -21.81
N PRO A 2 1.59 9.92 -21.29
CA PRO A 2 2.06 10.62 -20.10
C PRO A 2 1.88 9.75 -18.86
N ILE A 3 2.63 10.09 -17.78
CA ILE A 3 2.39 9.55 -16.45
C ILE A 3 1.53 10.56 -15.70
N VAL A 4 0.30 10.15 -15.35
CA VAL A 4 -0.66 10.98 -14.63
C VAL A 4 -0.79 10.48 -13.21
N VAL A 5 -0.71 11.37 -12.23
CA VAL A 5 -0.75 11.00 -10.82
C VAL A 5 -1.99 11.57 -10.13
N HIS A 6 -2.50 10.82 -9.16
CA HIS A 6 -3.52 11.31 -8.25
C HIS A 6 -2.97 12.45 -7.38
N GLY A 7 -3.84 13.39 -7.00
CA GLY A 7 -3.44 14.54 -6.20
C GLY A 7 -2.73 14.22 -4.87
N ALA A 8 -2.99 13.03 -4.31
CA ALA A 8 -2.29 12.56 -3.10
C ALA A 8 -0.84 12.11 -3.36
N VAL A 9 -0.48 11.82 -4.61
CA VAL A 9 0.88 11.33 -4.97
C VAL A 9 1.84 12.49 -5.24
N GLU A 10 1.35 13.59 -5.81
CA GLU A 10 2.22 14.69 -6.25
C GLU A 10 3.02 15.37 -5.12
N PRO A 11 2.48 15.60 -3.91
CA PRO A 11 3.29 16.14 -2.81
C PRO A 11 4.47 15.24 -2.44
N LEU A 12 4.28 13.91 -2.51
CA LEU A 12 5.36 12.95 -2.25
C LEU A 12 6.42 13.00 -3.35
N ASN A 13 6.00 13.07 -4.62
CA ASN A 13 6.92 13.23 -5.75
C ASN A 13 7.76 14.52 -5.61
N ALA A 14 7.16 15.62 -5.15
CA ALA A 14 7.86 16.87 -4.90
C ALA A 14 8.97 16.70 -3.84
N VAL A 15 8.71 15.97 -2.75
CA VAL A 15 9.70 15.66 -1.71
C VAL A 15 10.85 14.82 -2.28
N TYR A 16 10.53 13.78 -3.04
CA TYR A 16 11.56 12.94 -3.68
C TYR A 16 12.45 13.75 -4.64
N ARG A 17 11.86 14.61 -5.47
CA ARG A 17 12.62 15.49 -6.39
C ARG A 17 13.49 16.49 -5.62
N ALA A 18 12.98 17.06 -4.52
CA ALA A 18 13.76 17.92 -3.65
C ALA A 18 14.96 17.19 -3.02
N ALA A 19 14.78 15.92 -2.70
CA ALA A 19 15.86 15.01 -2.25
C ALA A 19 16.77 14.53 -3.39
N ARG A 20 16.63 15.07 -4.61
CA ARG A 20 17.42 14.71 -5.81
C ARG A 20 17.21 13.26 -6.27
N VAL A 21 16.07 12.66 -5.97
CA VAL A 21 15.69 11.37 -6.57
C VAL A 21 15.20 11.66 -7.99
N ASP A 22 15.80 11.00 -8.96
CA ASP A 22 15.43 11.13 -10.37
C ASP A 22 14.11 10.39 -10.63
N LEU A 23 13.02 11.13 -10.62
CA LEU A 23 11.69 10.63 -10.96
C LEU A 23 11.30 11.10 -12.37
N PRO A 24 10.65 10.25 -13.16
CA PRO A 24 10.12 10.67 -14.45
C PRO A 24 9.11 11.83 -14.26
N PRO A 25 8.92 12.66 -15.30
CA PRO A 25 7.92 13.72 -15.27
C PRO A 25 6.52 13.17 -15.02
N THR A 26 5.80 13.77 -14.09
CA THR A 26 4.42 13.41 -13.76
C THR A 26 3.51 14.61 -13.93
N LEU A 27 2.26 14.36 -14.33
CA LEU A 27 1.22 15.37 -14.54
C LEU A 27 0.03 15.08 -13.64
N ARG A 28 -0.66 16.12 -13.19
CA ARG A 28 -1.98 15.97 -12.56
C ARG A 28 -3.06 16.07 -13.64
N VAL A 29 -4.20 15.43 -13.39
CA VAL A 29 -5.35 15.51 -14.32
C VAL A 29 -5.79 16.96 -14.63
N THR A 30 -5.52 17.86 -13.69
CA THR A 30 -5.87 19.28 -13.79
C THR A 30 -4.82 20.13 -14.50
N ASP A 31 -3.68 19.55 -14.90
CA ASP A 31 -2.61 20.32 -15.52
C ASP A 31 -3.02 20.78 -16.92
N PRO A 32 -2.73 22.03 -17.27
CA PRO A 32 -3.08 22.58 -18.56
C PRO A 32 -2.34 21.83 -19.68
N GLY A 33 -3.04 21.60 -20.78
CA GLY A 33 -2.48 20.93 -21.97
C GLY A 33 -2.74 19.42 -22.03
N LEU A 34 -3.24 18.77 -20.96
CA LEU A 34 -3.68 17.38 -21.02
C LEU A 34 -5.00 17.27 -21.78
N THR A 35 -4.99 16.49 -22.87
CA THR A 35 -6.19 16.21 -23.65
C THR A 35 -6.87 14.92 -23.21
N LYS A 36 -8.13 14.72 -23.61
CA LYS A 36 -8.82 13.44 -23.39
C LYS A 36 -8.11 12.27 -24.07
N ALA A 37 -7.45 12.50 -25.19
CA ALA A 37 -6.67 11.50 -25.89
C ALA A 37 -5.43 11.09 -25.09
N ASP A 38 -4.79 12.04 -24.42
CA ASP A 38 -3.65 11.77 -23.53
C ASP A 38 -4.07 10.94 -22.33
N LEU A 39 -5.22 11.26 -21.71
CA LEU A 39 -5.74 10.50 -20.57
C LEU A 39 -6.03 9.03 -20.91
N LYS A 40 -6.54 8.75 -22.12
CA LYS A 40 -6.77 7.36 -22.59
C LYS A 40 -5.49 6.55 -22.79
N ARG A 41 -4.36 7.20 -22.89
CA ARG A 41 -3.04 6.57 -23.13
C ARG A 41 -2.09 6.74 -21.95
N ALA A 42 -2.57 7.31 -20.85
CA ALA A 42 -1.77 7.58 -19.68
C ALA A 42 -1.48 6.31 -18.87
N LEU A 43 -0.29 6.27 -18.28
CA LEU A 43 -0.05 5.46 -17.09
C LEU A 43 -0.55 6.25 -15.89
N VAL A 44 -1.52 5.71 -15.17
CA VAL A 44 -2.13 6.39 -14.03
C VAL A 44 -1.63 5.79 -12.72
N LEU A 45 -1.10 6.63 -11.84
CA LEU A 45 -0.67 6.24 -10.49
C LEU A 45 -1.60 6.87 -9.46
N ALA A 46 -2.21 6.04 -8.64
CA ALA A 46 -3.17 6.45 -7.64
C ALA A 46 -3.08 5.57 -6.38
N PRO A 47 -3.42 6.09 -5.20
CA PRO A 47 -3.50 5.28 -4.00
C PRO A 47 -4.70 4.30 -4.10
N PRO A 48 -4.68 3.19 -3.33
CA PRO A 48 -5.77 2.21 -3.33
C PRO A 48 -7.15 2.83 -3.05
N SER A 49 -7.21 3.88 -2.25
CA SER A 49 -8.44 4.61 -1.93
C SER A 49 -9.10 5.33 -3.11
N ALA A 50 -8.39 5.48 -4.23
CA ALA A 50 -8.96 6.03 -5.45
C ALA A 50 -9.80 5.00 -6.24
N ALA A 51 -9.67 3.70 -5.92
CA ALA A 51 -10.44 2.64 -6.56
C ALA A 51 -11.95 2.86 -6.38
N GLY A 52 -12.72 2.67 -7.46
CA GLY A 52 -14.17 2.86 -7.46
C GLY A 52 -14.66 4.31 -7.40
N THR A 53 -13.79 5.29 -7.22
CA THR A 53 -14.18 6.70 -7.12
C THR A 53 -14.50 7.33 -8.49
N PRO A 54 -15.30 8.42 -8.52
CA PRO A 54 -15.56 9.18 -9.76
C PRO A 54 -14.30 9.73 -10.41
N TRP A 55 -13.18 9.84 -9.68
CA TRP A 55 -11.92 10.31 -10.21
C TRP A 55 -11.41 9.41 -11.36
N LEU A 56 -11.63 8.11 -11.28
CA LEU A 56 -11.23 7.14 -12.32
C LEU A 56 -12.07 7.23 -13.59
N LYS A 57 -13.33 7.68 -13.52
CA LYS A 57 -14.24 7.73 -14.68
C LYS A 57 -13.70 8.57 -15.85
N ARG A 58 -12.81 9.51 -15.60
CA ARG A 58 -12.22 10.38 -16.61
C ARG A 58 -11.23 9.69 -17.55
N PHE A 59 -10.75 8.52 -17.17
CA PHE A 59 -9.80 7.75 -17.97
C PHE A 59 -10.49 6.79 -18.96
N GLY A 60 -11.82 6.57 -18.83
CA GLY A 60 -12.58 5.64 -19.65
C GLY A 60 -12.31 4.18 -19.27
N GLU A 61 -12.25 3.30 -20.24
CA GLU A 61 -11.85 1.90 -20.03
C GLU A 61 -10.35 1.83 -19.78
N PHE A 62 -9.95 1.07 -18.78
CA PHE A 62 -8.55 0.88 -18.41
C PHE A 62 -8.33 -0.54 -17.90
N SER A 63 -7.10 -1.01 -18.01
CA SER A 63 -6.62 -2.19 -17.28
C SER A 63 -5.97 -1.73 -16.00
N ASP A 64 -6.32 -2.37 -14.90
CA ASP A 64 -5.81 -2.00 -13.60
C ASP A 64 -4.71 -2.93 -13.10
N ALA A 65 -3.87 -2.39 -12.23
CA ALA A 65 -2.81 -3.14 -11.60
C ALA A 65 -2.63 -2.70 -10.15
N PHE A 66 -2.23 -3.61 -9.30
CA PHE A 66 -1.92 -3.34 -7.92
C PHE A 66 -0.46 -3.67 -7.61
N ALA A 67 0.28 -2.68 -7.08
CA ALA A 67 1.66 -2.85 -6.63
C ALA A 67 1.68 -2.99 -5.12
N SER A 68 2.05 -4.17 -4.62
CA SER A 68 2.14 -4.45 -3.18
C SER A 68 2.94 -5.72 -2.95
N GLY A 69 3.60 -5.83 -1.80
CA GLY A 69 4.23 -7.08 -1.35
C GLY A 69 3.25 -8.25 -1.26
N TRP A 70 1.98 -7.97 -0.94
CA TRP A 70 0.90 -8.95 -0.89
C TRP A 70 0.59 -9.62 -2.24
N MET A 71 1.04 -9.05 -3.35
CA MET A 71 0.87 -9.68 -4.67
C MET A 71 1.72 -10.94 -4.83
N LEU A 72 2.65 -11.20 -3.94
CA LEU A 72 3.36 -12.47 -3.83
C LEU A 72 2.43 -13.60 -3.35
N VAL A 73 1.47 -13.27 -2.48
CA VAL A 73 0.55 -14.23 -1.87
C VAL A 73 -0.65 -14.48 -2.79
N ARG A 74 -0.79 -15.72 -3.29
CA ARG A 74 -1.81 -16.09 -4.27
C ARG A 74 -3.25 -15.77 -3.83
N GLY A 75 -3.56 -15.98 -2.55
CA GLY A 75 -4.87 -15.67 -1.97
C GLY A 75 -5.17 -14.18 -1.96
N ALA A 76 -4.23 -13.35 -1.53
CA ALA A 76 -4.35 -11.90 -1.52
C ALA A 76 -4.52 -11.35 -2.94
N ARG A 77 -3.74 -11.84 -3.89
CA ARG A 77 -3.84 -11.46 -5.31
C ARG A 77 -5.24 -11.78 -5.89
N ARG A 78 -5.81 -12.94 -5.55
CA ARG A 78 -7.16 -13.32 -6.02
C ARG A 78 -8.26 -12.42 -5.44
N ARG A 79 -8.17 -12.10 -4.14
CA ARG A 79 -9.17 -11.24 -3.48
C ARG A 79 -9.18 -9.80 -4.02
N ARG A 80 -8.04 -9.30 -4.51
CA ARG A 80 -7.96 -7.94 -5.07
C ARG A 80 -8.75 -7.76 -6.36
N GLY A 81 -8.94 -8.82 -7.15
CA GLY A 81 -9.71 -8.75 -8.39
C GLY A 81 -9.16 -7.81 -9.46
N VAL A 82 -7.87 -7.47 -9.39
CA VAL A 82 -7.20 -6.61 -10.38
C VAL A 82 -6.66 -7.43 -11.56
N ASP A 83 -6.56 -6.81 -12.73
CA ASP A 83 -6.03 -7.47 -13.94
C ASP A 83 -4.59 -7.93 -13.76
N ARG A 84 -3.77 -7.14 -13.07
CA ARG A 84 -2.36 -7.45 -12.81
C ARG A 84 -1.94 -7.12 -11.39
N GLY A 85 -1.03 -7.92 -10.84
CA GLY A 85 -0.37 -7.67 -9.57
C GLY A 85 1.13 -7.59 -9.75
N PHE A 86 1.74 -6.55 -9.20
CA PHE A 86 3.19 -6.38 -9.15
C PHE A 86 3.68 -6.59 -7.73
N VAL A 87 4.62 -7.50 -7.54
CA VAL A 87 5.26 -7.71 -6.23
C VAL A 87 6.23 -6.56 -5.99
N MET A 88 5.80 -5.60 -5.19
CA MET A 88 6.60 -4.42 -4.86
C MET A 88 6.26 -4.01 -3.43
N SER A 89 7.27 -3.80 -2.59
CA SER A 89 7.11 -3.38 -1.20
C SER A 89 8.20 -2.39 -0.82
N ASP A 90 7.86 -1.46 0.02
CA ASP A 90 8.76 -0.56 0.74
C ASP A 90 9.23 -1.15 2.08
N HIS A 91 8.67 -2.29 2.48
CA HIS A 91 9.10 -3.03 3.65
C HIS A 91 10.30 -3.92 3.32
N ALA A 92 11.20 -4.06 4.28
CA ALA A 92 12.29 -5.01 4.18
C ALA A 92 11.74 -6.44 4.10
N ASP A 93 12.30 -7.24 3.22
CA ASP A 93 12.04 -8.67 3.20
C ASP A 93 12.73 -9.37 4.40
N TRP A 94 12.40 -10.63 4.61
CA TRP A 94 12.93 -11.41 5.73
C TRP A 94 14.48 -11.42 5.79
N PRO A 95 15.22 -11.70 4.71
CA PRO A 95 16.69 -11.63 4.73
C PRO A 95 17.23 -10.23 5.01
N SER A 96 16.62 -9.19 4.44
CA SER A 96 17.07 -7.81 4.66
C SER A 96 16.83 -7.36 6.10
N LEU A 97 15.73 -7.76 6.71
CA LEU A 97 15.45 -7.48 8.11
C LEU A 97 16.45 -8.14 9.05
N GLN A 98 16.79 -9.42 8.81
CA GLN A 98 17.82 -10.14 9.55
C GLN A 98 19.18 -9.44 9.44
N LYS A 99 19.55 -9.05 8.21
CA LYS A 99 20.82 -8.33 7.95
C LYS A 99 20.85 -6.99 8.67
N ALA A 100 19.75 -6.24 8.67
CA ALA A 100 19.65 -4.97 9.36
C ALA A 100 19.81 -5.15 10.89
N ILE A 101 19.11 -6.12 11.49
CA ILE A 101 19.24 -6.43 12.91
C ILE A 101 20.69 -6.82 13.25
N GLY A 102 21.29 -7.73 12.50
CA GLY A 102 22.68 -8.14 12.72
C GLY A 102 23.68 -6.97 12.58
N ALA A 103 23.44 -6.05 11.66
CA ALA A 103 24.30 -4.88 11.46
C ALA A 103 24.27 -3.88 12.62
N THR A 104 23.23 -3.89 13.47
CA THR A 104 23.16 -3.03 14.66
C THR A 104 24.07 -3.48 15.77
N GLY A 105 24.46 -4.75 15.81
CA GLY A 105 25.19 -5.35 16.94
C GLY A 105 24.39 -5.41 18.25
N ALA A 106 23.07 -5.25 18.20
CA ALA A 106 22.22 -5.24 19.38
C ALA A 106 22.14 -6.65 20.01
N GLU A 107 22.29 -6.73 21.33
CA GLU A 107 22.10 -7.96 22.10
C GLU A 107 20.62 -8.19 22.46
N ARG A 108 19.85 -7.11 22.51
CA ARG A 108 18.41 -7.14 22.79
C ARG A 108 17.63 -6.55 21.62
N VAL A 109 16.57 -7.26 21.20
CA VAL A 109 15.67 -6.85 20.12
C VAL A 109 14.22 -6.89 20.61
N ILE A 110 13.51 -5.77 20.43
CA ILE A 110 12.08 -5.68 20.77
C ILE A 110 11.29 -5.60 19.48
N VAL A 111 10.37 -6.55 19.28
CA VAL A 111 9.54 -6.67 18.08
C VAL A 111 8.16 -6.06 18.38
N THR A 112 7.68 -5.14 17.54
CA THR A 112 6.50 -4.33 17.83
C THR A 112 5.24 -4.74 17.06
N HIS A 113 5.35 -5.18 15.81
CA HIS A 113 4.19 -5.48 14.94
C HIS A 113 4.54 -6.53 13.87
N GLY A 114 3.54 -6.99 13.13
CA GLY A 114 3.66 -8.05 12.16
C GLY A 114 3.72 -9.44 12.82
N SER A 115 4.37 -10.40 12.19
CA SER A 115 4.51 -11.76 12.71
C SER A 115 5.49 -11.83 13.89
N THR A 116 5.19 -11.13 14.98
CA THR A 116 6.05 -10.93 16.14
C THR A 116 6.53 -12.25 16.74
N ALA A 117 5.64 -13.23 16.91
CA ALA A 117 5.98 -14.53 17.49
C ALA A 117 7.05 -15.27 16.67
N VAL A 118 6.95 -15.25 15.35
CA VAL A 118 7.90 -15.89 14.43
C VAL A 118 9.27 -15.21 14.53
N MET A 119 9.29 -13.87 14.51
CA MET A 119 10.53 -13.10 14.59
C MET A 119 11.21 -13.30 15.93
N VAL A 120 10.50 -13.19 17.06
CA VAL A 120 11.04 -13.38 18.40
C VAL A 120 11.64 -14.78 18.55
N ARG A 121 10.92 -15.82 18.09
CA ARG A 121 11.42 -17.18 18.12
C ARG A 121 12.74 -17.30 17.35
N TRP A 122 12.78 -16.83 16.13
CA TRP A 122 13.99 -16.88 15.30
C TRP A 122 15.18 -16.14 15.94
N LEU A 123 14.94 -14.92 16.47
CA LEU A 123 15.98 -14.13 17.14
C LEU A 123 16.57 -14.85 18.37
N ARG A 124 15.71 -15.51 19.16
CA ARG A 124 16.16 -16.31 20.30
C ARG A 124 16.97 -17.53 19.87
N GLU A 125 16.61 -18.19 18.78
CA GLU A 125 17.37 -19.27 18.16
C GLU A 125 18.77 -18.81 17.69
N GLN A 126 18.92 -17.49 17.38
CA GLN A 126 20.21 -16.87 17.08
C GLN A 126 20.98 -16.41 18.34
N GLY A 127 20.45 -16.64 19.53
CA GLY A 127 21.10 -16.28 20.80
C GLY A 127 20.86 -14.84 21.26
N LEU A 128 19.92 -14.11 20.65
CA LEU A 128 19.58 -12.74 21.04
C LEU A 128 18.48 -12.72 22.11
N ASP A 129 18.54 -11.73 23.03
CA ASP A 129 17.41 -11.43 23.93
C ASP A 129 16.30 -10.76 23.14
N ALA A 130 15.29 -11.51 22.74
CA ALA A 130 14.20 -11.02 21.94
C ALA A 130 12.85 -11.09 22.66
N GLN A 131 12.08 -10.02 22.57
CA GLN A 131 10.80 -9.87 23.25
C GLN A 131 9.79 -9.15 22.35
N VAL A 132 8.50 -9.35 22.62
CA VAL A 132 7.43 -8.55 22.01
C VAL A 132 7.27 -7.27 22.84
N PHE A 133 7.08 -6.15 22.17
CA PHE A 133 6.74 -4.90 22.84
C PHE A 133 5.29 -5.00 23.34
N ALA A 134 5.11 -5.06 24.64
CA ALA A 134 3.77 -4.99 25.25
C ALA A 134 3.28 -3.53 25.18
N THR A 135 2.29 -3.26 24.34
CA THR A 135 1.56 -1.99 24.34
C THR A 135 0.31 -2.12 25.19
N GLU A 136 -0.14 -1.02 25.84
CA GLU A 136 -1.41 -0.99 26.59
C GLU A 136 -2.64 -1.21 25.69
N TYR A 137 -2.47 -1.06 24.40
CA TYR A 137 -3.50 -1.27 23.34
C TYR A 137 -3.30 -2.61 22.68
N GLY A 138 -3.35 -3.71 23.38
CA GLY A 138 -3.32 -5.09 22.86
C GLY A 138 -2.56 -5.31 21.53
N ALA A 139 -1.94 -6.42 21.38
CA ALA A 139 -1.41 -6.81 20.09
C ALA A 139 -2.61 -7.07 19.13
N ASP A 140 -2.92 -6.13 18.26
CA ASP A 140 -3.81 -6.38 17.13
C ASP A 140 -3.08 -7.30 16.16
N ASP A 141 -3.14 -8.61 16.44
CA ASP A 141 -2.59 -9.67 15.59
C ASP A 141 -3.42 -9.90 14.30
N ASN A 142 -4.29 -8.96 13.93
CA ASN A 142 -5.18 -9.08 12.78
C ASN A 142 -4.89 -8.03 11.69
N GLU A 143 -3.66 -7.99 11.16
CA GLU A 143 -3.43 -7.35 9.86
C GLU A 143 -3.94 -8.16 8.65
N ASP A 144 -4.69 -9.23 8.86
CA ASP A 144 -5.32 -9.98 7.77
C ASP A 144 -6.52 -9.25 7.12
N ASP A 145 -6.95 -8.10 7.66
CA ASP A 145 -8.15 -7.39 7.20
C ASP A 145 -7.90 -6.03 6.49
N ALA A 146 -6.69 -5.70 6.15
CA ALA A 146 -6.39 -4.46 5.39
C ALA A 146 -6.85 -4.52 3.92
N GLY A 147 -7.98 -5.15 3.62
CA GLY A 147 -8.49 -5.34 2.27
C GLY A 147 -9.99 -5.39 2.10
N ALA A 148 -10.78 -5.32 3.16
CA ALA A 148 -12.22 -5.19 3.04
C ALA A 148 -12.58 -3.72 2.78
N ALA A 149 -13.09 -3.41 1.59
CA ALA A 149 -13.81 -2.16 1.37
C ALA A 149 -15.01 -2.12 2.33
N PRO A 150 -15.36 -0.97 2.93
CA PRO A 150 -16.56 -0.87 3.75
C PRO A 150 -17.76 -1.24 2.90
N GLU A 151 -18.55 -2.21 3.37
CA GLU A 151 -19.83 -2.50 2.77
C GLU A 151 -20.71 -1.24 2.84
N PRO A 152 -21.49 -0.91 1.79
CA PRO A 152 -22.40 0.21 1.85
C PRO A 152 -23.47 -0.11 2.91
N SER A 153 -23.52 0.70 3.98
CA SER A 153 -24.55 0.65 4.99
C SER A 153 -25.92 0.81 4.32
N SER A 154 -26.71 -0.25 4.34
CA SER A 154 -28.13 -0.20 3.97
C SER A 154 -28.89 0.57 5.06
N GLU A 155 -29.01 1.87 4.90
CA GLU A 155 -29.98 2.66 5.65
C GLU A 155 -31.39 2.26 5.19
N PRO A 156 -32.30 1.88 6.09
CA PRO A 156 -33.71 1.64 5.71
C PRO A 156 -34.35 2.98 5.35
N ALA A 157 -35.06 3.00 4.21
CA ALA A 157 -35.84 4.13 3.76
C ALA A 157 -36.88 4.51 4.82
N PRO A 158 -37.14 5.83 5.06
CA PRO A 158 -38.21 6.25 5.96
C PRO A 158 -39.58 5.87 5.38
N GLU A 159 -40.37 5.14 6.19
CA GLU A 159 -41.72 4.75 5.94
C GLU A 159 -42.58 6.02 5.86
N ALA A 160 -43.24 6.24 4.71
CA ALA A 160 -44.16 7.34 4.51
C ALA A 160 -45.42 7.09 5.36
N ALA A 161 -45.63 7.92 6.37
CA ALA A 161 -46.88 7.98 7.11
C ALA A 161 -47.93 8.71 6.27
N ALA A 162 -49.12 8.09 6.15
CA ALA A 162 -50.32 8.57 5.54
C ALA A 162 -50.94 9.78 6.28
#